data_07929b0ad4c4fd0b87b0a556117157cf
#
_entry.id   07929b0ad4c4fd0b87b0a556117157cf
#
_cell.length_a   1.000
_cell.length_b   1.000
_cell.length_c   1.000
_cell.angle_alpha   90.00
_cell.angle_beta   90.00
_cell.angle_gamma   90.00
#
_symmetry.space_group_name_H-M   'P 1'
#
loop_
_entity.id
_entity.type
_entity.pdbx_description
1 polymer ?
#
loop_
_entity_poly.entity_id
_entity_poly.type
_entity_poly.pdbx_seq_one_letter_code
_entity_poly.pdbx_strand_id
1 'polypeptide(L)'
;MPSILSIDGGGVRGIAGLVLMKRVQEALDVPWPLWRFFDFVVGTSVGGVIALDLAIGQHSLEQSIARFLGWVSDIFPAPPSGMPVWRHKLRQFWAWVARDSIYDSERLENVMKEAFGKTQHLFSVEGQHWSGIKLGIMATEVSRSELRIFTNYNGIGRCESDSGKPTDMTDWQNVKFRTGYKLLRPPVVDEEPLVFEVARATVAAPPYFRPKQLRGHEPVQDGGLRANNPSEQALWELSAIWPGHARPSLVLSVGTGYHDTPPHKLATQSAWRSRGMPRIVRSFMMSPCLHGQNSWKALLNRLDHSARKSFIRLNLEFEDEEPALDNAAEIPSLRARAESCYIDVVLSQTSIWASAFFFELTGRPQLFCGYYICHGVILCKFEDARQLLRAIRKAYPLHQLAVGTQGLVEFGTAGDYCGECGLFQQRIRLETKTLLTPVDVALHYDTHTRRHLSSFPNSIEWFVARQSASGEFRTWESVMRCACKRTSRKRRVTWTSSSIPKRRRCY
;
A
#
# COMPACT_ATOMS: atom_id res chain seq x y z
N MET A 1 -3.79 -10.18 -9.73
CA MET A 1 -2.77 -9.09 -9.67
C MET A 1 -2.78 -8.50 -8.26
N PRO A 2 -1.63 -8.10 -7.71
CA PRO A 2 -1.57 -7.53 -6.38
C PRO A 2 -2.18 -6.12 -6.30
N SER A 3 -2.65 -5.76 -5.12
CA SER A 3 -3.16 -4.43 -4.77
C SER A 3 -2.19 -3.72 -3.82
N ILE A 4 -2.04 -2.41 -4.00
CA ILE A 4 -1.05 -1.57 -3.32
C ILE A 4 -1.74 -0.49 -2.50
N LEU A 5 -1.34 -0.33 -1.24
CA LEU A 5 -1.64 0.82 -0.40
C LEU A 5 -0.37 1.66 -0.25
N SER A 6 -0.41 2.91 -0.66
CA SER A 6 0.71 3.85 -0.61
C SER A 6 0.36 5.03 0.30
N ILE A 7 1.16 5.29 1.33
CA ILE A 7 0.87 6.30 2.35
C ILE A 7 1.98 7.35 2.37
N ASP A 8 1.61 8.60 2.10
CA ASP A 8 2.54 9.72 2.02
C ASP A 8 3.10 10.13 3.39
N GLY A 9 4.25 10.78 3.36
CA GLY A 9 4.79 11.54 4.49
C GLY A 9 4.03 12.84 4.75
N GLY A 10 4.17 13.39 5.96
CA GLY A 10 3.51 14.66 6.29
C GLY A 10 3.48 15.05 7.77
N GLY A 11 4.27 14.42 8.63
CA GLY A 11 4.32 14.74 10.07
C GLY A 11 2.95 14.63 10.74
N VAL A 12 2.54 15.63 11.52
CA VAL A 12 1.23 15.66 12.22
C VAL A 12 0.04 15.60 11.25
N ARG A 13 0.24 15.96 9.97
CA ARG A 13 -0.80 15.90 8.94
C ARG A 13 -1.18 14.45 8.57
N GLY A 14 -0.42 13.45 9.02
CA GLY A 14 -0.76 12.03 8.87
C GLY A 14 -2.14 11.66 9.45
N ILE A 15 -2.66 12.45 10.40
CA ILE A 15 -4.03 12.30 10.91
C ILE A 15 -5.08 12.41 9.81
N ALA A 16 -4.89 13.30 8.82
CA ALA A 16 -5.80 13.43 7.69
C ALA A 16 -5.84 12.13 6.87
N GLY A 17 -4.68 11.54 6.56
CA GLY A 17 -4.61 10.26 5.85
C GLY A 17 -5.31 9.12 6.59
N LEU A 18 -5.14 9.03 7.90
CA LEU A 18 -5.84 8.05 8.74
C LEU A 18 -7.37 8.23 8.70
N VAL A 19 -7.85 9.48 8.78
CA VAL A 19 -9.28 9.78 8.71
C VAL A 19 -9.85 9.45 7.33
N LEU A 20 -9.15 9.79 6.25
CA LEU A 20 -9.56 9.45 4.88
C LEU A 20 -9.68 7.93 4.69
N MET A 21 -8.69 7.17 5.17
CA MET A 21 -8.76 5.70 5.15
C MET A 21 -9.92 5.16 5.97
N LYS A 22 -10.20 5.75 7.15
CA LYS A 22 -11.32 5.35 8.01
C LYS A 22 -12.66 5.54 7.30
N ARG A 23 -12.87 6.65 6.60
CA ARG A 23 -14.09 6.90 5.81
C ARG A 23 -14.31 5.84 4.72
N VAL A 24 -13.22 5.41 4.06
CA VAL A 24 -13.29 4.30 3.09
C VAL A 24 -13.57 2.98 3.80
N GLN A 25 -12.92 2.71 4.94
CA GLN A 25 -13.16 1.51 5.76
C GLN A 25 -14.63 1.38 6.17
N GLU A 26 -15.23 2.47 6.64
CA GLU A 26 -16.65 2.52 7.04
C GLU A 26 -17.57 2.21 5.85
N ALA A 27 -17.24 2.75 4.67
CA ALA A 27 -18.01 2.51 3.46
C ALA A 27 -17.92 1.05 2.98
N LEU A 28 -16.83 0.34 3.25
CA LEU A 28 -16.70 -1.08 2.87
C LEU A 28 -17.72 -1.97 3.58
N ASP A 29 -18.22 -1.59 4.74
CA ASP A 29 -19.24 -2.31 5.54
C ASP A 29 -18.91 -3.81 5.74
N VAL A 30 -17.63 -4.08 6.04
CA VAL A 30 -17.09 -5.42 6.25
C VAL A 30 -16.27 -5.51 7.55
N PRO A 31 -16.15 -6.71 8.18
CA PRO A 31 -15.46 -6.85 9.46
C PRO A 31 -13.93 -6.79 9.35
N TRP A 32 -13.39 -6.86 8.15
CA TRP A 32 -11.93 -6.85 7.96
C TRP A 32 -11.40 -5.43 7.89
N PRO A 33 -10.25 -5.14 8.51
CA PRO A 33 -9.61 -3.84 8.38
C PRO A 33 -9.15 -3.59 6.92
N LEU A 34 -9.17 -2.33 6.51
CA LEU A 34 -8.87 -1.87 5.16
C LEU A 34 -7.57 -2.45 4.61
N TRP A 35 -6.53 -2.51 5.42
CA TRP A 35 -5.21 -2.97 4.99
C TRP A 35 -5.19 -4.44 4.52
N ARG A 36 -6.14 -5.29 4.95
CA ARG A 36 -6.24 -6.68 4.49
C ARG A 36 -6.64 -6.82 3.01
N PHE A 37 -7.13 -5.77 2.39
CA PHE A 37 -7.43 -5.75 0.96
C PHE A 37 -6.18 -5.54 0.09
N PHE A 38 -5.04 -5.20 0.69
CA PHE A 38 -3.81 -4.90 -0.03
C PHE A 38 -2.75 -5.99 0.20
N ASP A 39 -2.00 -6.28 -0.86
CA ASP A 39 -0.93 -7.28 -0.84
C ASP A 39 0.43 -6.64 -0.56
N PHE A 40 0.54 -5.33 -0.86
CA PHE A 40 1.72 -4.53 -0.65
C PHE A 40 1.36 -3.18 -0.04
N VAL A 41 2.01 -2.83 1.06
CA VAL A 41 1.84 -1.54 1.74
C VAL A 41 3.17 -0.82 1.73
N VAL A 42 3.17 0.42 1.28
CA VAL A 42 4.35 1.27 1.27
C VAL A 42 4.08 2.58 1.99
N GLY A 43 5.09 3.11 2.65
CA GLY A 43 4.93 4.36 3.38
C GLY A 43 6.23 5.15 3.52
N THR A 44 6.08 6.46 3.63
CA THR A 44 7.18 7.40 3.82
C THR A 44 6.95 8.21 5.09
N SER A 45 8.01 8.45 5.88
CA SER A 45 7.91 9.30 7.09
C SER A 45 6.77 8.81 8.01
N VAL A 46 5.89 9.69 8.44
CA VAL A 46 4.70 9.31 9.22
C VAL A 46 3.85 8.25 8.51
N GLY A 47 3.75 8.29 7.18
CA GLY A 47 3.07 7.24 6.40
C GLY A 47 3.75 5.88 6.52
N GLY A 48 5.07 5.86 6.69
CA GLY A 48 5.84 4.65 7.00
C GLY A 48 5.51 4.09 8.38
N VAL A 49 5.40 4.95 9.40
CA VAL A 49 4.97 4.55 10.75
C VAL A 49 3.55 4.01 10.74
N ILE A 50 2.62 4.66 10.01
CA ILE A 50 1.24 4.19 9.84
C ILE A 50 1.23 2.83 9.13
N ALA A 51 2.03 2.65 8.07
CA ALA A 51 2.12 1.37 7.35
C ALA A 51 2.60 0.23 8.27
N LEU A 52 3.59 0.49 9.12
CA LEU A 52 4.06 -0.46 10.14
C LEU A 52 2.98 -0.76 11.19
N ASP A 53 2.27 0.25 11.68
CA ASP A 53 1.21 0.11 12.66
C ASP A 53 0.04 -0.74 12.15
N LEU A 54 -0.35 -0.52 10.89
CA LEU A 54 -1.43 -1.27 10.25
C LEU A 54 -1.02 -2.71 9.90
N ALA A 55 0.12 -2.89 9.24
CA ALA A 55 0.46 -4.20 8.67
C ALA A 55 1.19 -5.12 9.66
N ILE A 56 2.03 -4.59 10.55
CA ILE A 56 2.74 -5.34 11.59
C ILE A 56 1.96 -5.35 12.88
N GLY A 57 1.54 -4.17 13.36
CA GLY A 57 0.72 -4.04 14.56
C GLY A 57 -0.67 -4.64 14.41
N GLN A 58 -1.14 -4.80 13.16
CA GLN A 58 -2.47 -5.31 12.80
C GLN A 58 -3.61 -4.53 13.48
N HIS A 59 -3.37 -3.24 13.75
CA HIS A 59 -4.34 -2.38 14.39
C HIS A 59 -5.49 -1.99 13.44
N SER A 60 -6.65 -1.73 14.01
CA SER A 60 -7.74 -1.05 13.29
C SER A 60 -7.40 0.42 13.07
N LEU A 61 -8.09 1.08 12.14
CA LEU A 61 -7.86 2.51 11.88
C LEU A 61 -8.22 3.38 13.10
N GLU A 62 -9.20 2.98 13.90
CA GLU A 62 -9.55 3.64 15.16
C GLU A 62 -8.40 3.54 16.17
N GLN A 63 -7.84 2.35 16.31
CA GLN A 63 -6.67 2.12 17.18
C GLN A 63 -5.47 2.92 16.69
N SER A 64 -5.20 2.90 15.37
CA SER A 64 -4.09 3.65 14.77
C SER A 64 -4.25 5.16 14.94
N ILE A 65 -5.47 5.70 14.83
CA ILE A 65 -5.76 7.12 15.13
C ILE A 65 -5.45 7.44 16.59
N ALA A 66 -5.93 6.62 17.53
CA ALA A 66 -5.70 6.84 18.97
C ALA A 66 -4.20 6.79 19.31
N ARG A 67 -3.48 5.80 18.77
CA ARG A 67 -2.01 5.64 18.94
C ARG A 67 -1.26 6.82 18.33
N PHE A 68 -1.64 7.25 17.14
CA PHE A 68 -1.05 8.40 16.45
C PHE A 68 -1.16 9.67 17.28
N LEU A 69 -2.33 9.95 17.87
CA LEU A 69 -2.54 11.12 18.73
C LEU A 69 -1.65 11.05 19.99
N GLY A 70 -1.48 9.89 20.59
CA GLY A 70 -0.55 9.65 21.69
C GLY A 70 0.89 9.97 21.28
N TRP A 71 1.36 9.39 20.16
CA TRP A 71 2.72 9.63 19.65
C TRP A 71 2.98 11.11 19.37
N VAL A 72 2.04 11.82 18.74
CA VAL A 72 2.19 13.26 18.47
C VAL A 72 2.31 14.06 19.77
N SER A 73 1.48 13.76 20.77
CA SER A 73 1.54 14.40 22.10
C SER A 73 2.91 14.20 22.77
N ASP A 74 3.47 13.00 22.65
CA ASP A 74 4.75 12.66 23.25
C ASP A 74 5.93 13.28 22.49
N ILE A 75 5.89 13.27 21.17
CA ILE A 75 6.99 13.73 20.30
C ILE A 75 7.03 15.26 20.20
N PHE A 76 5.87 15.92 20.10
CA PHE A 76 5.71 17.36 19.88
C PHE A 76 4.99 18.02 21.06
N PRO A 77 5.65 18.15 22.22
CA PRO A 77 5.02 18.75 23.39
C PRO A 77 4.64 20.21 23.11
N ALA A 78 3.48 20.62 23.62
CA ALA A 78 3.04 21.99 23.53
C ALA A 78 4.08 22.94 24.16
N PRO A 79 4.25 24.16 23.62
CA PRO A 79 5.11 25.16 24.26
C PRO A 79 4.61 25.47 25.68
N PRO A 80 5.52 25.78 26.62
CA PRO A 80 5.13 26.13 27.97
C PRO A 80 4.12 27.30 27.98
N SER A 81 3.10 27.20 28.82
CA SER A 81 2.07 28.24 28.98
C SER A 81 2.69 29.59 29.23
N GLY A 82 2.27 30.63 28.49
CA GLY A 82 2.77 31.99 28.63
C GLY A 82 4.10 32.29 27.92
N MET A 83 4.71 31.36 27.24
CA MET A 83 5.93 31.62 26.48
C MET A 83 5.60 32.34 25.16
N PRO A 84 6.16 33.52 24.89
CA PRO A 84 5.99 34.21 23.61
C PRO A 84 6.53 33.38 22.43
N VAL A 85 5.83 33.43 21.30
CA VAL A 85 6.16 32.64 20.09
C VAL A 85 7.63 32.86 19.64
N TRP A 86 8.14 34.08 19.73
CA TRP A 86 9.52 34.36 19.34
C TRP A 86 10.56 33.69 20.23
N ARG A 87 10.29 33.58 21.56
CA ARG A 87 11.17 32.88 22.51
C ARG A 87 11.17 31.38 22.24
N HIS A 88 10.01 30.82 21.90
CA HIS A 88 9.91 29.42 21.51
C HIS A 88 10.71 29.12 20.24
N LYS A 89 10.58 29.98 19.20
CA LYS A 89 11.38 29.84 17.96
C LYS A 89 12.89 30.04 18.20
N LEU A 90 13.27 30.93 19.08
CA LEU A 90 14.68 31.11 19.45
C LEU A 90 15.23 29.89 20.17
N ARG A 91 14.46 29.30 21.08
CA ARG A 91 14.83 28.02 21.75
C ARG A 91 14.97 26.88 20.76
N GLN A 92 14.06 26.74 19.81
CA GLN A 92 14.15 25.74 18.74
C GLN A 92 15.41 25.96 17.89
N PHE A 93 15.72 27.17 17.52
CA PHE A 93 16.94 27.53 16.79
C PHE A 93 18.20 27.12 17.56
N TRP A 94 18.32 27.47 18.84
CA TRP A 94 19.46 27.07 19.65
C TRP A 94 19.54 25.56 19.90
N ALA A 95 18.39 24.89 20.03
CA ALA A 95 18.35 23.44 20.13
C ALA A 95 18.90 22.80 18.84
N TRP A 96 18.50 23.31 17.68
CA TRP A 96 19.01 22.83 16.39
C TRP A 96 20.51 23.07 16.23
N VAL A 97 21.01 24.27 16.55
CA VAL A 97 22.45 24.58 16.46
C VAL A 97 23.26 23.70 17.40
N ALA A 98 22.78 23.47 18.62
CA ALA A 98 23.52 22.70 19.64
C ALA A 98 23.43 21.19 19.49
N ARG A 99 22.31 20.67 18.92
CA ARG A 99 22.00 19.23 18.90
C ARG A 99 21.79 18.65 17.51
N ASP A 100 21.92 19.45 16.46
CA ASP A 100 21.54 19.07 15.09
C ASP A 100 20.10 18.57 14.98
N SER A 101 19.21 19.03 15.89
CA SER A 101 17.79 18.70 15.88
C SER A 101 16.98 19.66 16.74
N ILE A 102 15.75 19.97 16.28
CA ILE A 102 14.80 20.81 17.03
C ILE A 102 14.20 20.05 18.21
N TYR A 103 13.86 18.77 17.97
CA TYR A 103 13.24 17.90 18.95
C TYR A 103 14.20 16.83 19.46
N ASP A 104 13.85 16.23 20.59
CA ASP A 104 14.63 15.17 21.20
C ASP A 104 14.49 13.85 20.41
N SER A 105 15.58 13.44 19.80
CA SER A 105 15.66 12.24 18.98
C SER A 105 15.60 10.96 19.81
N GLU A 106 16.02 10.99 21.09
CA GLU A 106 15.94 9.82 21.99
C GLU A 106 14.50 9.62 22.45
N ARG A 107 13.78 10.72 22.71
CA ARG A 107 12.34 10.67 23.05
C ARG A 107 11.56 10.01 21.89
N LEU A 108 11.79 10.45 20.65
CA LEU A 108 11.18 9.82 19.47
C LEU A 108 11.51 8.31 19.40
N GLU A 109 12.78 7.95 19.63
CA GLU A 109 13.18 6.54 19.61
C GLU A 109 12.49 5.72 20.70
N ASN A 110 12.32 6.26 21.90
CA ASN A 110 11.61 5.60 22.98
C ASN A 110 10.13 5.41 22.66
N VAL A 111 9.47 6.40 22.08
CA VAL A 111 8.09 6.27 21.59
C VAL A 111 7.98 5.14 20.55
N MET A 112 8.92 5.05 19.61
CA MET A 112 8.91 3.97 18.61
C MET A 112 9.20 2.60 19.26
N LYS A 113 10.08 2.51 20.25
CA LYS A 113 10.34 1.28 21.02
C LYS A 113 9.10 0.80 21.79
N GLU A 114 8.34 1.71 22.37
CA GLU A 114 7.08 1.40 23.05
C GLU A 114 6.00 0.97 22.06
N ALA A 115 5.96 1.62 20.89
CA ALA A 115 4.98 1.34 19.84
C ALA A 115 5.18 -0.03 19.18
N PHE A 116 6.42 -0.42 18.89
CA PHE A 116 6.75 -1.58 18.03
C PHE A 116 7.58 -2.67 18.72
N GLY A 117 7.88 -2.50 20.00
CA GLY A 117 8.77 -3.44 20.72
C GLY A 117 10.25 -3.22 20.41
N LYS A 118 11.11 -3.89 21.19
CA LYS A 118 12.57 -3.68 21.18
C LYS A 118 13.36 -4.78 20.45
N THR A 119 12.70 -5.85 20.03
CA THR A 119 13.38 -7.06 19.53
C THR A 119 12.87 -7.57 18.19
N GLN A 120 11.80 -7.00 17.66
CA GLN A 120 11.17 -7.48 16.44
C GLN A 120 11.91 -6.93 15.21
N HIS A 121 12.50 -7.81 14.42
CA HIS A 121 13.09 -7.46 13.12
C HIS A 121 12.00 -7.21 12.06
N LEU A 122 12.24 -6.27 11.14
CA LEU A 122 11.35 -6.02 10.02
C LEU A 122 11.33 -7.22 9.06
N PHE A 123 12.48 -7.80 8.77
CA PHE A 123 12.62 -9.01 8.00
C PHE A 123 12.96 -10.17 8.93
N SER A 124 12.07 -11.14 9.02
CA SER A 124 12.30 -12.36 9.78
C SER A 124 12.18 -13.58 8.86
N VAL A 125 13.18 -14.45 8.90
CA VAL A 125 13.18 -15.72 8.14
C VAL A 125 12.16 -16.70 8.72
N GLU A 126 11.89 -16.61 10.01
CA GLU A 126 11.03 -17.57 10.73
C GLU A 126 9.53 -17.35 10.51
N GLY A 127 9.11 -16.32 9.79
CA GLY A 127 7.73 -16.16 9.30
C GLY A 127 6.63 -16.20 10.35
N GLN A 128 6.95 -15.98 11.61
CA GLN A 128 5.95 -15.97 12.68
C GLN A 128 5.18 -14.65 12.69
N HIS A 129 3.88 -14.72 12.45
CA HIS A 129 2.87 -13.68 12.69
C HIS A 129 2.70 -12.55 11.67
N TRP A 130 3.25 -12.64 10.46
CA TRP A 130 2.96 -11.64 9.43
C TRP A 130 1.66 -11.96 8.70
N SER A 131 0.87 -10.92 8.45
CA SER A 131 -0.36 -11.00 7.64
C SER A 131 -0.15 -11.49 6.20
N GLY A 132 1.10 -11.80 5.82
CA GLY A 132 1.49 -12.11 4.44
C GLY A 132 1.67 -10.87 3.55
N ILE A 133 1.39 -9.68 4.08
CA ILE A 133 1.51 -8.40 3.39
C ILE A 133 2.99 -8.05 3.20
N LYS A 134 3.35 -7.59 2.00
CA LYS A 134 4.66 -7.03 1.74
C LYS A 134 4.70 -5.58 2.22
N LEU A 135 5.85 -5.16 2.78
CA LEU A 135 6.06 -3.81 3.30
C LEU A 135 7.28 -3.18 2.65
N GLY A 136 7.15 -1.89 2.28
CA GLY A 136 8.26 -1.07 1.82
C GLY A 136 8.24 0.29 2.53
N ILE A 137 9.25 0.58 3.33
CA ILE A 137 9.35 1.82 4.11
C ILE A 137 10.52 2.65 3.59
N MET A 138 10.23 3.89 3.20
CA MET A 138 11.19 4.79 2.56
C MET A 138 12.10 5.45 3.59
N ALA A 139 13.38 5.55 3.26
CA ALA A 139 14.38 6.34 3.96
C ALA A 139 15.37 6.96 2.95
N THR A 140 16.17 7.90 3.37
CA THR A 140 17.20 8.54 2.54
C THR A 140 18.55 8.39 3.21
N GLU A 141 19.52 7.85 2.52
CA GLU A 141 20.91 7.79 2.99
C GLU A 141 21.51 9.21 3.06
N VAL A 142 22.23 9.52 4.14
CA VAL A 142 22.74 10.86 4.37
C VAL A 142 23.88 11.22 3.42
N SER A 143 24.85 10.29 3.23
CA SER A 143 26.09 10.56 2.53
C SER A 143 25.91 10.86 1.04
N ARG A 144 25.04 10.12 0.36
CA ARG A 144 24.78 10.22 -1.08
C ARG A 144 23.41 10.76 -1.45
N SER A 145 22.55 10.99 -0.44
CA SER A 145 21.14 11.33 -0.63
C SER A 145 20.40 10.30 -1.52
N GLU A 146 20.83 9.04 -1.46
CA GLU A 146 20.16 7.96 -2.19
C GLU A 146 18.92 7.48 -1.43
N LEU A 147 17.87 7.14 -2.18
CA LEU A 147 16.69 6.53 -1.61
C LEU A 147 16.98 5.10 -1.15
N ARG A 148 16.62 4.78 0.07
CA ARG A 148 16.70 3.45 0.66
C ARG A 148 15.30 2.95 0.98
N ILE A 149 15.07 1.66 0.80
CA ILE A 149 13.80 1.02 1.14
C ILE A 149 14.07 -0.10 2.13
N PHE A 150 13.45 -0.03 3.30
CA PHE A 150 13.36 -1.14 4.25
C PHE A 150 12.22 -2.04 3.84
N THR A 151 12.46 -3.34 3.76
CA THR A 151 11.44 -4.31 3.30
C THR A 151 11.40 -5.55 4.18
N ASN A 152 10.23 -6.20 4.23
CA ASN A 152 10.05 -7.54 4.80
C ASN A 152 10.10 -8.64 3.72
N TYR A 153 10.64 -8.33 2.55
CA TYR A 153 10.80 -9.23 1.40
C TYR A 153 12.12 -8.95 0.69
N ASN A 154 12.49 -9.83 -0.24
CA ASN A 154 13.62 -9.63 -1.15
C ASN A 154 13.15 -8.96 -2.44
N GLY A 155 13.65 -7.76 -2.74
CA GLY A 155 13.26 -6.96 -3.91
C GLY A 155 14.40 -6.72 -4.91
N ILE A 156 14.15 -5.84 -5.90
CA ILE A 156 15.06 -5.56 -7.02
C ILE A 156 16.35 -4.86 -6.56
N GLY A 157 16.30 -4.00 -5.58
CA GLY A 157 17.45 -3.19 -5.13
C GLY A 157 18.62 -3.96 -4.56
N ARG A 158 18.61 -5.29 -4.57
CA ARG A 158 19.67 -6.17 -4.06
C ARG A 158 20.82 -6.43 -5.03
N CYS A 159 20.64 -6.18 -6.31
CA CYS A 159 21.61 -6.65 -7.33
C CYS A 159 22.67 -5.62 -7.66
N GLU A 160 23.53 -5.25 -6.70
CA GLU A 160 24.79 -4.57 -7.02
C GLU A 160 26.01 -5.48 -7.03
N SER A 161 25.92 -6.75 -6.58
CA SER A 161 27.04 -7.67 -6.52
C SER A 161 27.22 -8.53 -7.78
N ASP A 162 26.31 -8.46 -8.73
CA ASP A 162 26.42 -9.25 -9.96
C ASP A 162 26.91 -8.40 -11.14
N SER A 163 28.21 -8.51 -11.43
CA SER A 163 28.87 -8.08 -12.67
C SER A 163 28.36 -8.87 -13.90
N GLY A 164 27.09 -9.13 -13.96
CA GLY A 164 26.42 -9.92 -15.01
C GLY A 164 25.70 -9.05 -16.02
N LYS A 165 26.06 -9.21 -17.29
CA LYS A 165 25.56 -8.59 -18.50
C LYS A 165 24.04 -8.39 -18.54
N PRO A 166 23.52 -7.32 -19.20
CA PRO A 166 22.08 -7.10 -19.38
C PRO A 166 21.50 -8.23 -20.23
N THR A 167 20.55 -8.96 -19.70
CA THR A 167 19.70 -9.85 -20.51
C THR A 167 18.54 -9.02 -21.07
N ASP A 168 18.38 -9.09 -22.38
CA ASP A 168 17.29 -8.51 -23.18
C ASP A 168 15.91 -8.77 -22.53
N MET A 169 15.28 -7.73 -22.02
CA MET A 169 13.90 -7.80 -21.58
C MET A 169 13.16 -6.52 -21.88
N THR A 170 12.04 -6.68 -22.53
CA THR A 170 11.16 -5.64 -23.08
C THR A 170 10.74 -4.53 -22.11
N ASP A 171 10.87 -3.31 -22.55
CA ASP A 171 10.45 -1.95 -22.14
C ASP A 171 10.33 -1.59 -20.66
N TRP A 172 9.60 -2.30 -19.83
CA TRP A 172 9.48 -2.02 -18.38
C TRP A 172 10.68 -2.48 -17.57
N GLN A 173 11.43 -3.41 -18.09
CA GLN A 173 12.61 -3.98 -17.44
C GLN A 173 13.88 -3.19 -17.77
N ASN A 174 13.90 -2.42 -18.85
CA ASN A 174 15.00 -1.51 -19.17
C ASN A 174 15.05 -0.26 -18.28
N VAL A 175 14.02 0.02 -17.50
CA VAL A 175 14.02 1.03 -16.43
C VAL A 175 14.88 0.59 -15.23
N LYS A 176 15.29 -0.67 -15.15
CA LYS A 176 16.08 -1.28 -14.06
C LYS A 176 17.38 -0.55 -13.71
N PHE A 177 17.99 0.15 -14.62
CA PHE A 177 19.35 0.67 -14.43
C PHE A 177 19.42 2.09 -13.88
N ARG A 178 18.28 2.75 -13.58
CA ARG A 178 18.26 4.12 -13.06
C ARG A 178 17.17 4.37 -12.01
N THR A 179 16.76 3.37 -11.25
CA THR A 179 15.72 3.57 -10.23
C THR A 179 16.18 4.51 -9.12
N GLY A 180 17.49 4.73 -8.95
CA GLY A 180 18.02 5.66 -7.96
C GLY A 180 17.68 5.29 -6.52
N TYR A 181 17.37 4.02 -6.25
CA TYR A 181 17.14 3.51 -4.91
C TYR A 181 17.77 2.13 -4.70
N LYS A 182 18.00 1.78 -3.43
CA LYS A 182 18.53 0.48 -3.02
C LYS A 182 17.72 -0.06 -1.85
N LEU A 183 17.59 -1.39 -1.79
CA LEU A 183 17.07 -2.01 -0.58
C LEU A 183 18.11 -1.94 0.53
N LEU A 184 17.66 -1.62 1.73
CA LEU A 184 18.51 -1.65 2.90
C LEU A 184 18.47 -3.07 3.50
N ARG A 185 19.50 -3.84 3.18
CA ARG A 185 19.69 -5.22 3.65
C ARG A 185 21.14 -5.41 4.09
N PRO A 186 21.37 -5.81 5.33
CA PRO A 186 22.71 -6.18 5.77
C PRO A 186 23.12 -7.54 5.21
N PRO A 187 24.43 -7.80 5.11
CA PRO A 187 24.94 -9.11 4.74
C PRO A 187 24.71 -10.17 5.84
N VAL A 188 24.53 -9.73 7.07
CA VAL A 188 24.36 -10.59 8.25
C VAL A 188 22.94 -10.45 8.80
N VAL A 189 22.26 -11.57 9.06
CA VAL A 189 20.87 -11.62 9.52
C VAL A 189 20.67 -10.88 10.86
N ASP A 190 21.64 -10.98 11.78
CA ASP A 190 21.59 -10.33 13.09
C ASP A 190 21.69 -8.79 13.02
N GLU A 191 22.05 -8.25 11.86
CA GLU A 191 22.09 -6.81 11.59
C GLU A 191 20.85 -6.28 10.90
N GLU A 192 19.86 -7.14 10.62
CA GLU A 192 18.58 -6.71 10.08
C GLU A 192 17.91 -5.68 11.00
N PRO A 193 17.43 -4.53 10.45
CA PRO A 193 16.85 -3.49 11.28
C PRO A 193 15.63 -3.95 12.05
N LEU A 194 15.52 -3.49 13.28
CA LEU A 194 14.33 -3.68 14.10
C LEU A 194 13.20 -2.77 13.62
N VAL A 195 11.95 -3.19 13.84
CA VAL A 195 10.77 -2.43 13.38
C VAL A 195 10.79 -1.00 13.94
N PHE A 196 11.12 -0.81 15.24
CA PHE A 196 11.21 0.52 15.83
C PHE A 196 12.34 1.36 15.21
N GLU A 197 13.44 0.75 14.77
CA GLU A 197 14.54 1.44 14.11
C GLU A 197 14.13 1.93 12.72
N VAL A 198 13.39 1.11 11.99
CA VAL A 198 12.79 1.49 10.70
C VAL A 198 11.79 2.65 10.87
N ALA A 199 10.90 2.54 11.86
CA ALA A 199 9.97 3.61 12.22
C ALA A 199 10.70 4.91 12.57
N ARG A 200 11.78 4.82 13.40
CA ARG A 200 12.60 5.96 13.79
C ARG A 200 13.37 6.57 12.61
N ALA A 201 13.85 5.73 11.69
CA ALA A 201 14.63 6.16 10.53
C ALA A 201 13.78 6.90 9.50
N THR A 202 12.60 6.36 9.17
CA THR A 202 11.72 6.95 8.14
C THR A 202 11.20 8.35 8.50
N VAL A 203 11.09 8.68 9.80
CA VAL A 203 10.63 10.00 10.31
C VAL A 203 11.78 10.93 10.74
N ALA A 204 13.02 10.59 10.44
CA ALA A 204 14.20 11.40 10.79
C ALA A 204 14.33 12.62 9.87
N ALA A 205 13.31 13.49 9.86
CA ALA A 205 13.26 14.66 8.98
C ALA A 205 14.13 15.78 9.50
N PRO A 206 15.13 16.28 8.73
CA PRO A 206 15.86 17.49 9.10
C PRO A 206 14.93 18.73 8.94
N PRO A 207 15.01 19.74 9.81
CA PRO A 207 15.86 19.83 10.99
C PRO A 207 15.22 19.31 12.27
N TYR A 208 14.10 18.60 12.19
CA TYR A 208 13.32 18.15 13.35
C TYR A 208 14.06 17.10 14.18
N PHE A 209 14.66 16.10 13.52
CA PHE A 209 15.33 14.99 14.17
C PHE A 209 16.67 14.66 13.51
N ARG A 210 17.61 14.13 14.32
CA ARG A 210 18.88 13.62 13.81
C ARG A 210 18.67 12.40 12.91
N PRO A 211 19.58 12.17 11.95
CA PRO A 211 19.66 10.91 11.23
C PRO A 211 19.71 9.71 12.19
N LYS A 212 19.20 8.57 11.76
CA LYS A 212 19.31 7.30 12.51
C LYS A 212 20.50 6.53 12.00
N GLN A 213 21.45 6.21 12.91
CA GLN A 213 22.51 5.25 12.66
C GLN A 213 21.96 3.85 12.83
N LEU A 214 22.13 3.01 11.82
CA LEU A 214 21.82 1.59 11.84
C LEU A 214 23.11 0.78 11.85
N ARG A 215 23.05 -0.39 12.47
CA ARG A 215 24.22 -1.29 12.52
C ARG A 215 24.60 -1.73 11.11
N GLY A 216 25.88 -1.65 10.77
CA GLY A 216 26.38 -2.07 9.46
C GLY A 216 25.97 -1.19 8.27
N HIS A 217 25.31 -0.05 8.50
CA HIS A 217 24.83 0.84 7.44
C HIS A 217 25.26 2.30 7.65
N GLU A 218 25.27 3.05 6.55
CA GLU A 218 25.36 4.50 6.61
C GLU A 218 24.14 5.11 7.33
N PRO A 219 24.30 6.28 7.98
CA PRO A 219 23.18 6.97 8.59
C PRO A 219 22.06 7.26 7.59
N VAL A 220 20.82 7.10 8.03
CA VAL A 220 19.63 7.36 7.21
C VAL A 220 18.75 8.40 7.85
N GLN A 221 18.02 9.11 7.02
CA GLN A 221 17.08 10.16 7.38
C GLN A 221 15.76 9.96 6.64
N ASP A 222 14.80 10.86 6.85
CA ASP A 222 13.44 10.77 6.32
C ASP A 222 13.40 10.48 4.82
N GLY A 223 12.57 9.51 4.45
CA GLY A 223 12.36 9.11 3.06
C GLY A 223 11.70 10.18 2.20
N GLY A 224 10.97 11.13 2.83
CA GLY A 224 10.30 12.24 2.15
C GLY A 224 11.23 13.14 1.36
N LEU A 225 12.52 13.16 1.69
CA LEU A 225 13.53 13.90 0.95
C LEU A 225 13.65 13.46 -0.52
N ARG A 226 13.31 12.22 -0.81
CA ARG A 226 13.45 11.60 -2.14
C ARG A 226 12.15 11.05 -2.69
N ALA A 227 11.26 10.54 -1.84
CA ALA A 227 10.02 9.89 -2.23
C ALA A 227 8.92 10.09 -1.18
N ASN A 228 8.34 11.29 -1.11
CA ASN A 228 7.26 11.56 -0.16
C ASN A 228 6.00 10.75 -0.49
N ASN A 229 5.67 10.60 -1.77
CA ASN A 229 4.67 9.63 -2.25
C ASN A 229 5.40 8.40 -2.78
N PRO A 230 5.33 7.24 -2.11
CA PRO A 230 6.10 6.05 -2.49
C PRO A 230 5.43 5.16 -3.55
N SER A 231 4.38 5.64 -4.22
CA SER A 231 3.62 4.82 -5.20
C SER A 231 4.46 4.36 -6.37
N GLU A 232 5.36 5.20 -6.88
CA GLU A 232 6.24 4.86 -8.00
C GLU A 232 7.22 3.75 -7.62
N GLN A 233 7.80 3.83 -6.42
CA GLN A 233 8.71 2.82 -5.88
C GLN A 233 7.99 1.48 -5.68
N ALA A 234 6.74 1.52 -5.23
CA ALA A 234 5.93 0.32 -5.11
C ALA A 234 5.69 -0.36 -6.46
N LEU A 235 5.50 0.41 -7.54
CA LEU A 235 5.35 -0.16 -8.89
C LEU A 235 6.65 -0.81 -9.39
N TRP A 236 7.80 -0.23 -9.07
CA TRP A 236 9.09 -0.83 -9.43
C TRP A 236 9.33 -2.14 -8.68
N GLU A 237 9.04 -2.18 -7.39
CA GLU A 237 9.17 -3.38 -6.57
C GLU A 237 8.14 -4.46 -6.90
N LEU A 238 6.97 -4.08 -7.42
CA LEU A 238 5.90 -5.01 -7.78
C LEU A 238 6.39 -6.14 -8.71
N SER A 239 7.17 -5.80 -9.73
CA SER A 239 7.70 -6.75 -10.69
C SER A 239 8.72 -7.73 -10.09
N ALA A 240 9.40 -7.33 -9.03
CA ALA A 240 10.33 -8.19 -8.29
C ALA A 240 9.61 -9.13 -7.33
N ILE A 241 8.61 -8.60 -6.62
CA ILE A 241 7.84 -9.37 -5.65
C ILE A 241 6.96 -10.40 -6.37
N TRP A 242 6.36 -9.99 -7.49
CA TRP A 242 5.47 -10.84 -8.29
C TRP A 242 5.90 -10.85 -9.77
N PRO A 243 6.90 -11.65 -10.14
CA PRO A 243 7.33 -11.78 -11.53
C PRO A 243 6.17 -12.14 -12.46
N GLY A 244 6.07 -11.42 -13.58
CA GLY A 244 4.97 -11.58 -14.55
C GLY A 244 3.70 -10.76 -14.25
N HIS A 245 3.66 -9.98 -13.17
CA HIS A 245 2.64 -8.95 -12.94
C HIS A 245 3.19 -7.57 -13.32
N ALA A 246 2.92 -7.14 -14.55
CA ALA A 246 3.35 -5.82 -15.01
C ALA A 246 2.54 -4.67 -14.39
N ARG A 247 1.34 -4.94 -13.90
CA ARG A 247 0.40 -3.93 -13.38
C ARG A 247 -0.25 -4.37 -12.08
N PRO A 248 -0.53 -3.45 -11.15
CA PRO A 248 -1.37 -3.74 -9.98
C PRO A 248 -2.84 -3.83 -10.38
N SER A 249 -3.65 -4.54 -9.58
CA SER A 249 -5.11 -4.52 -9.71
C SER A 249 -5.70 -3.21 -9.20
N LEU A 250 -5.07 -2.65 -8.17
CA LEU A 250 -5.48 -1.41 -7.52
C LEU A 250 -4.27 -0.77 -6.86
N VAL A 251 -4.15 0.55 -6.99
CA VAL A 251 -3.28 1.40 -6.18
C VAL A 251 -4.15 2.41 -5.44
N LEU A 252 -4.20 2.32 -4.13
CA LEU A 252 -4.80 3.34 -3.28
C LEU A 252 -3.67 4.17 -2.67
N SER A 253 -3.54 5.41 -3.12
CA SER A 253 -2.57 6.36 -2.59
C SER A 253 -3.25 7.33 -1.63
N VAL A 254 -2.69 7.46 -0.43
CA VAL A 254 -3.25 8.25 0.67
C VAL A 254 -2.30 9.39 0.98
N GLY A 255 -2.76 10.62 0.77
CA GLY A 255 -2.02 11.84 1.06
C GLY A 255 -2.28 12.39 2.45
N THR A 256 -1.47 13.36 2.82
CA THR A 256 -1.53 14.07 4.10
C THR A 256 -1.97 15.53 3.92
N GLY A 257 -2.50 15.85 2.76
CA GLY A 257 -2.94 17.18 2.36
C GLY A 257 -1.94 17.89 1.45
N TYR A 258 -2.45 18.83 0.67
CA TYR A 258 -1.67 19.67 -0.25
C TYR A 258 -2.35 21.00 -0.46
N HIS A 259 -1.56 21.99 -0.87
CA HIS A 259 -2.05 23.28 -1.33
C HIS A 259 -1.55 23.55 -2.75
N ASP A 260 -2.47 23.82 -3.67
CA ASP A 260 -2.13 24.07 -5.09
C ASP A 260 -1.84 25.60 -5.27
N THR A 261 -0.62 25.99 -4.92
CA THR A 261 -0.21 27.40 -5.04
C THR A 261 0.11 27.75 -6.48
N PRO A 262 -0.60 28.69 -7.11
CA PRO A 262 -0.26 29.14 -8.46
C PRO A 262 1.16 29.72 -8.54
N PRO A 263 1.94 29.43 -9.59
CA PRO A 263 3.34 29.83 -9.72
C PRO A 263 3.60 31.35 -9.54
N HIS A 264 2.64 32.19 -9.91
CA HIS A 264 2.77 33.65 -9.79
C HIS A 264 2.66 34.19 -8.36
N LYS A 265 1.98 33.49 -7.45
CA LYS A 265 1.93 33.85 -6.03
C LYS A 265 3.21 33.50 -5.25
N LEU A 266 3.94 32.48 -5.71
CA LEU A 266 5.24 32.11 -5.15
C LEU A 266 6.31 33.19 -5.35
N ALA A 267 6.28 33.90 -6.47
CA ALA A 267 7.27 34.94 -6.80
C ALA A 267 7.14 36.20 -5.92
N THR A 268 5.94 36.57 -5.52
CA THR A 268 5.69 37.81 -4.77
C THR A 268 5.86 37.66 -3.25
N GLN A 269 5.64 36.49 -2.69
CA GLN A 269 5.82 36.27 -1.24
C GLN A 269 7.28 36.01 -0.83
N SER A 270 8.16 35.63 -1.76
CA SER A 270 9.50 35.13 -1.45
C SER A 270 10.53 36.24 -1.12
N ALA A 271 10.35 37.47 -1.58
CA ALA A 271 11.41 38.49 -1.53
C ALA A 271 11.66 39.07 -0.13
N TRP A 272 10.65 39.13 0.75
CA TRP A 272 10.77 39.78 2.06
C TRP A 272 10.95 38.84 3.25
N ARG A 273 10.56 37.55 3.13
CA ARG A 273 10.65 36.60 4.24
C ARG A 273 11.87 35.65 4.18
N SER A 274 12.75 35.83 3.22
CA SER A 274 13.83 34.88 2.94
C SER A 274 15.23 35.44 3.24
N ARG A 275 15.56 35.62 4.50
CA ARG A 275 16.96 35.90 4.91
C ARG A 275 17.58 34.66 5.55
N GLY A 276 18.68 34.13 4.91
CA GLY A 276 19.56 33.14 5.50
C GLY A 276 19.06 31.70 5.55
N MET A 277 19.38 30.97 6.59
CA MET A 277 19.10 29.55 6.87
C MET A 277 17.63 29.14 6.65
N PRO A 278 16.60 29.93 7.03
CA PRO A 278 15.21 29.61 6.75
C PRO A 278 14.89 29.41 5.27
N ARG A 279 15.64 30.08 4.37
CA ARG A 279 15.45 29.94 2.91
C ARG A 279 15.90 28.59 2.39
N ILE A 280 17.03 28.07 2.87
CA ILE A 280 17.54 26.75 2.48
C ILE A 280 16.60 25.65 2.97
N VAL A 281 16.22 25.70 4.25
CA VAL A 281 15.25 24.77 4.85
C VAL A 281 13.91 24.84 4.12
N ARG A 282 13.42 26.04 3.83
CA ARG A 282 12.16 26.22 3.10
C ARG A 282 12.24 25.73 1.65
N SER A 283 13.31 26.05 0.93
CA SER A 283 13.52 25.55 -0.45
C SER A 283 13.61 24.04 -0.47
N PHE A 284 14.22 23.45 0.54
CA PHE A 284 14.26 22.02 0.75
C PHE A 284 12.88 21.43 1.04
N MET A 285 12.13 22.05 1.98
CA MET A 285 10.76 21.62 2.33
C MET A 285 9.74 21.85 1.20
N MET A 286 10.03 22.74 0.25
CA MET A 286 9.24 23.01 -0.94
C MET A 286 9.75 22.26 -2.19
N SER A 287 10.68 21.34 -2.02
CA SER A 287 11.17 20.51 -3.13
C SER A 287 10.01 19.72 -3.76
N PRO A 288 9.94 19.61 -5.10
CA PRO A 288 8.93 18.79 -5.78
C PRO A 288 8.87 17.34 -5.27
N CYS A 289 9.98 16.81 -4.78
CA CYS A 289 10.05 15.47 -4.19
C CYS A 289 9.26 15.35 -2.87
N LEU A 290 9.11 16.48 -2.13
CA LEU A 290 8.35 16.54 -0.89
C LEU A 290 6.84 16.73 -1.13
N HIS A 291 6.46 17.16 -2.33
CA HIS A 291 5.06 17.30 -2.72
C HIS A 291 4.50 15.96 -3.24
N GLY A 292 3.90 15.17 -2.36
CA GLY A 292 3.28 13.89 -2.71
C GLY A 292 2.24 14.01 -3.83
N GLN A 293 1.51 15.14 -3.90
CA GLN A 293 0.52 15.39 -4.95
C GLN A 293 1.17 15.56 -6.33
N ASN A 294 2.30 16.27 -6.43
CA ASN A 294 3.00 16.47 -7.69
C ASN A 294 3.64 15.17 -8.18
N SER A 295 4.22 14.37 -7.29
CA SER A 295 4.75 13.04 -7.60
C SER A 295 3.65 12.12 -8.12
N TRP A 296 2.46 12.16 -7.51
CA TRP A 296 1.29 11.42 -7.97
C TRP A 296 0.82 11.86 -9.35
N LYS A 297 0.66 13.18 -9.59
CA LYS A 297 0.31 13.73 -10.92
C LYS A 297 1.34 13.29 -11.98
N ALA A 298 2.63 13.35 -11.67
CA ALA A 298 3.71 12.93 -12.57
C ALA A 298 3.66 11.41 -12.87
N LEU A 299 3.37 10.59 -11.87
CA LEU A 299 3.18 9.15 -12.05
C LEU A 299 2.01 8.88 -13.00
N LEU A 300 0.84 9.48 -12.75
CA LEU A 300 -0.33 9.29 -13.61
C LEU A 300 -0.07 9.70 -15.08
N ASN A 301 0.72 10.75 -15.30
CA ASN A 301 1.03 11.22 -16.66
C ASN A 301 1.88 10.23 -17.47
N ARG A 302 2.57 9.31 -16.80
CA ARG A 302 3.35 8.22 -17.46
C ARG A 302 2.51 6.98 -17.74
N LEU A 303 1.30 6.88 -17.18
CA LEU A 303 0.42 5.73 -17.36
C LEU A 303 -0.53 5.96 -18.53
N ASP A 304 -0.82 4.89 -19.26
CA ASP A 304 -1.89 4.90 -20.25
C ASP A 304 -3.28 5.08 -19.58
N HIS A 305 -4.26 5.53 -20.37
CA HIS A 305 -5.60 5.84 -19.87
C HIS A 305 -6.29 4.61 -19.21
N SER A 306 -6.02 3.42 -19.71
CA SER A 306 -6.58 2.18 -19.15
C SER A 306 -6.00 1.87 -17.76
N ALA A 307 -4.68 1.98 -17.62
CA ALA A 307 -3.99 1.75 -16.37
C ALA A 307 -4.41 2.75 -15.27
N ARG A 308 -4.62 4.03 -15.62
CA ARG A 308 -5.03 5.08 -14.66
C ARG A 308 -6.30 4.73 -13.87
N LYS A 309 -7.20 3.92 -14.45
CA LYS A 309 -8.45 3.52 -13.80
C LYS A 309 -8.25 2.68 -12.52
N SER A 310 -7.10 2.05 -12.39
CA SER A 310 -6.72 1.28 -11.19
C SER A 310 -6.00 2.12 -10.13
N PHE A 311 -5.82 3.43 -10.36
CA PHE A 311 -5.08 4.33 -9.48
C PHE A 311 -6.04 5.32 -8.83
N ILE A 312 -6.18 5.24 -7.52
CA ILE A 312 -7.07 6.08 -6.71
C ILE A 312 -6.22 6.89 -5.74
N ARG A 313 -6.50 8.19 -5.63
CA ARG A 313 -5.88 9.09 -4.68
C ARG A 313 -6.90 9.61 -3.68
N LEU A 314 -6.62 9.41 -2.41
CA LEU A 314 -7.30 10.09 -1.30
C LEU A 314 -6.39 11.19 -0.82
N ASN A 315 -6.82 12.44 -0.89
CA ASN A 315 -6.03 13.56 -0.40
C ASN A 315 -6.93 14.73 0.02
N LEU A 316 -6.43 15.58 0.89
CA LEU A 316 -7.09 16.78 1.38
C LEU A 316 -6.47 17.99 0.69
N GLU A 317 -7.29 18.84 0.06
CA GLU A 317 -6.85 20.12 -0.46
C GLU A 317 -7.02 21.21 0.61
N PHE A 318 -5.95 21.97 0.84
CA PHE A 318 -5.99 23.13 1.73
C PHE A 318 -6.32 24.39 0.91
N GLU A 319 -7.24 25.19 1.40
CA GLU A 319 -7.54 26.50 0.81
C GLU A 319 -6.42 27.51 1.07
N ASP A 320 -5.76 27.35 2.22
CA ASP A 320 -4.66 28.18 2.70
C ASP A 320 -3.32 27.44 2.66
N GLU A 321 -2.26 28.01 3.23
CA GLU A 321 -0.94 27.38 3.37
C GLU A 321 -1.04 26.04 4.12
N GLU A 322 -0.24 25.06 3.70
CA GLU A 322 -0.14 23.76 4.38
C GLU A 322 0.32 23.94 5.84
N PRO A 323 -0.34 23.33 6.82
CA PRO A 323 0.12 23.32 8.20
C PRO A 323 1.54 22.76 8.34
N ALA A 324 2.34 23.31 9.25
CA ALA A 324 3.69 22.81 9.51
C ALA A 324 3.66 21.35 10.00
N LEU A 325 4.70 20.58 9.66
CA LEU A 325 4.79 19.14 9.94
C LEU A 325 4.79 18.79 11.44
N ASP A 326 5.10 19.75 12.30
CA ASP A 326 5.19 19.63 13.76
C ASP A 326 4.10 20.41 14.52
N ASN A 327 3.15 21.04 13.79
CA ASN A 327 2.09 21.82 14.40
C ASN A 327 0.96 20.96 14.95
N ALA A 328 1.18 20.35 16.12
CA ALA A 328 0.20 19.48 16.76
C ALA A 328 -1.12 20.21 17.10
N ALA A 329 -1.12 21.55 17.23
CA ALA A 329 -2.33 22.32 17.50
C ALA A 329 -3.34 22.29 16.34
N GLU A 330 -2.90 21.99 15.12
CA GLU A 330 -3.77 21.88 13.94
C GLU A 330 -4.48 20.52 13.82
N ILE A 331 -4.15 19.54 14.64
CA ILE A 331 -4.76 18.20 14.56
C ILE A 331 -6.30 18.22 14.57
N PRO A 332 -6.97 18.97 15.47
CA PRO A 332 -8.44 19.00 15.44
C PRO A 332 -8.99 19.57 14.13
N SER A 333 -8.38 20.62 13.59
CA SER A 333 -8.74 21.24 12.30
C SER A 333 -8.49 20.28 11.13
N LEU A 334 -7.33 19.64 11.08
CA LEU A 334 -6.97 18.65 10.06
C LEU A 334 -7.95 17.48 10.05
N ARG A 335 -8.32 17.00 11.24
CA ARG A 335 -9.30 15.92 11.39
C ARG A 335 -10.67 16.35 10.87
N ALA A 336 -11.19 17.50 11.29
CA ALA A 336 -12.49 18.01 10.86
C ALA A 336 -12.53 18.22 9.33
N ARG A 337 -11.48 18.80 8.76
CA ARG A 337 -11.35 18.98 7.30
C ARG A 337 -11.33 17.64 6.56
N ALA A 338 -10.58 16.63 7.05
CA ALA A 338 -10.54 15.31 6.45
C ALA A 338 -11.86 14.54 6.58
N GLU A 339 -12.64 14.78 7.64
CA GLU A 339 -13.99 14.24 7.81
C GLU A 339 -15.00 14.85 6.82
N SER A 340 -14.86 16.14 6.47
CA SER A 340 -15.80 16.88 5.62
C SER A 340 -15.39 17.00 4.15
N CYS A 341 -14.10 16.82 3.79
CA CYS A 341 -13.65 16.99 2.42
C CYS A 341 -14.29 15.98 1.45
N TYR A 342 -14.42 16.39 0.20
CA TYR A 342 -14.88 15.48 -0.84
C TYR A 342 -13.81 14.43 -1.15
N ILE A 343 -14.19 13.16 -1.10
CA ILE A 343 -13.44 12.03 -1.67
C ILE A 343 -14.42 11.14 -2.42
N ASP A 344 -13.96 10.52 -3.50
CA ASP A 344 -14.79 9.54 -4.21
C ASP A 344 -14.79 8.21 -3.45
N VAL A 345 -15.65 8.15 -2.43
CA VAL A 345 -15.84 6.97 -1.59
C VAL A 345 -16.39 5.80 -2.41
N VAL A 346 -17.30 6.07 -3.35
CA VAL A 346 -17.94 5.06 -4.21
C VAL A 346 -16.89 4.40 -5.11
N LEU A 347 -16.03 5.21 -5.76
CA LEU A 347 -14.94 4.69 -6.57
C LEU A 347 -14.00 3.81 -5.74
N SER A 348 -13.62 4.28 -4.55
CA SER A 348 -12.72 3.55 -3.65
C SER A 348 -13.33 2.24 -3.19
N GLN A 349 -14.55 2.27 -2.66
CA GLN A 349 -15.30 1.13 -2.17
C GLN A 349 -15.46 0.05 -3.26
N THR A 350 -16.00 0.43 -4.42
CA THR A 350 -16.30 -0.52 -5.51
C THR A 350 -15.02 -1.12 -6.11
N SER A 351 -13.94 -0.35 -6.19
CA SER A 351 -12.64 -0.83 -6.68
C SER A 351 -11.98 -1.79 -5.69
N ILE A 352 -12.04 -1.50 -4.39
CA ILE A 352 -11.50 -2.38 -3.33
C ILE A 352 -12.29 -3.69 -3.29
N TRP A 353 -13.61 -3.65 -3.36
CA TRP A 353 -14.42 -4.87 -3.43
C TRP A 353 -14.09 -5.72 -4.64
N ALA A 354 -13.99 -5.12 -5.85
CA ALA A 354 -13.66 -5.85 -7.07
C ALA A 354 -12.25 -6.46 -7.02
N SER A 355 -11.28 -5.77 -6.39
CA SER A 355 -9.91 -6.27 -6.24
C SER A 355 -9.78 -7.50 -5.33
N ALA A 356 -10.80 -7.78 -4.51
CA ALA A 356 -10.82 -8.96 -3.67
C ALA A 356 -11.16 -10.25 -4.43
N PHE A 357 -11.66 -10.14 -5.66
CA PHE A 357 -11.99 -11.30 -6.50
C PHE A 357 -10.96 -11.45 -7.62
N PHE A 358 -10.58 -12.69 -7.91
CA PHE A 358 -9.60 -13.04 -8.94
C PHE A 358 -9.98 -14.32 -9.67
N PHE A 359 -9.43 -14.52 -10.86
CA PHE A 359 -9.76 -15.62 -11.73
C PHE A 359 -8.60 -16.61 -11.87
N GLU A 360 -8.93 -17.90 -11.89
CA GLU A 360 -8.03 -18.99 -12.24
C GLU A 360 -8.65 -19.88 -13.33
N LEU A 361 -7.84 -20.29 -14.31
CA LEU A 361 -8.22 -21.31 -15.27
C LEU A 361 -8.29 -22.69 -14.60
N THR A 362 -9.30 -23.48 -14.94
CA THR A 362 -9.48 -24.84 -14.44
C THR A 362 -8.98 -25.93 -15.41
N GLY A 363 -8.44 -25.51 -16.55
CA GLY A 363 -7.86 -26.38 -17.56
C GLY A 363 -7.24 -25.57 -18.71
N ARG A 364 -6.59 -26.28 -19.62
CA ARG A 364 -6.05 -25.67 -20.84
C ARG A 364 -7.18 -25.19 -21.76
N PRO A 365 -6.99 -24.06 -22.46
CA PRO A 365 -7.91 -23.59 -23.49
C PRO A 365 -8.12 -24.67 -24.57
N GLN A 366 -9.37 -24.86 -25.00
CA GLN A 366 -9.74 -25.79 -26.04
C GLN A 366 -10.21 -25.05 -27.29
N LEU A 367 -9.67 -25.38 -28.43
CA LEU A 367 -10.12 -24.83 -29.72
C LEU A 367 -11.37 -25.56 -30.20
N PHE A 368 -12.47 -24.84 -30.38
CA PHE A 368 -13.71 -25.39 -30.88
C PHE A 368 -14.39 -24.39 -31.82
N CYS A 369 -14.71 -24.80 -33.03
CA CYS A 369 -15.37 -23.98 -34.06
C CYS A 369 -14.72 -22.61 -34.30
N GLY A 370 -13.36 -22.53 -34.29
CA GLY A 370 -12.61 -21.30 -34.51
C GLY A 370 -12.51 -20.36 -33.30
N TYR A 371 -12.98 -20.78 -32.13
CA TYR A 371 -12.86 -20.05 -30.86
C TYR A 371 -12.14 -20.90 -29.81
N TYR A 372 -11.32 -20.22 -29.01
CA TYR A 372 -10.79 -20.82 -27.80
C TYR A 372 -11.82 -20.73 -26.69
N ILE A 373 -12.22 -21.88 -26.15
CA ILE A 373 -13.10 -21.99 -24.99
C ILE A 373 -12.24 -22.24 -23.77
N CYS A 374 -12.41 -21.38 -22.76
CA CYS A 374 -11.65 -21.42 -21.52
C CYS A 374 -12.61 -21.52 -20.34
N HIS A 375 -12.46 -22.56 -19.54
CA HIS A 375 -13.18 -22.70 -18.29
C HIS A 375 -12.34 -22.23 -17.12
N GLY A 376 -12.95 -21.51 -16.20
CA GLY A 376 -12.27 -21.05 -15.02
C GLY A 376 -13.22 -20.74 -13.87
N VAL A 377 -12.65 -20.29 -12.79
CA VAL A 377 -13.34 -20.01 -11.56
C VAL A 377 -12.93 -18.64 -11.03
N ILE A 378 -13.90 -17.86 -10.58
CA ILE A 378 -13.64 -16.65 -9.79
C ILE A 378 -13.58 -17.07 -8.34
N LEU A 379 -12.52 -16.66 -7.67
CA LEU A 379 -12.22 -16.90 -6.27
C LEU A 379 -12.22 -15.58 -5.50
N CYS A 380 -12.36 -15.65 -4.18
CA CYS A 380 -12.22 -14.52 -3.30
C CYS A 380 -10.93 -14.61 -2.48
N LYS A 381 -10.27 -13.49 -2.25
CA LYS A 381 -9.08 -13.33 -1.40
C LYS A 381 -9.37 -13.73 0.07
N PHE A 382 -10.59 -13.50 0.53
CA PHE A 382 -11.01 -13.82 1.89
C PHE A 382 -11.54 -15.26 1.99
N GLU A 383 -11.21 -15.92 3.10
CA GLU A 383 -11.64 -17.31 3.36
C GLU A 383 -13.15 -17.44 3.44
N ASP A 384 -13.82 -16.48 4.08
CA ASP A 384 -15.28 -16.34 4.12
C ASP A 384 -15.74 -15.09 3.36
N ALA A 385 -16.20 -15.28 2.13
CA ALA A 385 -16.66 -14.17 1.29
C ALA A 385 -18.07 -13.66 1.61
N ARG A 386 -18.83 -14.34 2.47
CA ARG A 386 -20.25 -14.02 2.72
C ARG A 386 -20.47 -12.59 3.21
N GLN A 387 -19.56 -12.08 4.04
CA GLN A 387 -19.66 -10.71 4.55
C GLN A 387 -19.47 -9.69 3.42
N LEU A 388 -18.46 -9.90 2.55
CA LEU A 388 -18.22 -9.05 1.40
C LEU A 388 -19.40 -9.07 0.42
N LEU A 389 -19.91 -10.26 0.11
CA LEU A 389 -21.08 -10.41 -0.78
C LEU A 389 -22.33 -9.77 -0.20
N ARG A 390 -22.53 -9.83 1.12
CA ARG A 390 -23.63 -9.12 1.81
C ARG A 390 -23.50 -7.61 1.69
N ALA A 391 -22.29 -7.06 1.90
CA ALA A 391 -22.02 -5.64 1.77
C ALA A 391 -22.29 -5.16 0.33
N ILE A 392 -21.79 -5.90 -0.68
CA ILE A 392 -22.03 -5.61 -2.09
C ILE A 392 -23.53 -5.61 -2.39
N ARG A 393 -24.24 -6.67 -1.99
CA ARG A 393 -25.68 -6.81 -2.26
C ARG A 393 -26.53 -5.75 -1.54
N LYS A 394 -26.14 -5.37 -0.32
CA LYS A 394 -26.82 -4.32 0.44
C LYS A 394 -26.71 -2.97 -0.25
N ALA A 395 -25.51 -2.64 -0.75
CA ALA A 395 -25.26 -1.37 -1.42
C ALA A 395 -25.77 -1.35 -2.88
N TYR A 396 -25.69 -2.50 -3.57
CA TYR A 396 -26.03 -2.66 -4.99
C TYR A 396 -26.85 -3.94 -5.21
N PRO A 397 -28.17 -3.91 -4.97
CA PRO A 397 -29.03 -5.10 -5.06
C PRO A 397 -29.06 -5.76 -6.44
N LEU A 398 -28.83 -4.97 -7.50
CA LEU A 398 -28.86 -5.42 -8.91
C LEU A 398 -27.48 -5.67 -9.49
N HIS A 399 -26.44 -5.81 -8.63
CA HIS A 399 -25.10 -6.08 -9.11
C HIS A 399 -25.00 -7.39 -9.91
N GLN A 400 -24.21 -7.37 -10.97
CA GLN A 400 -24.03 -8.51 -11.89
C GLN A 400 -22.55 -8.62 -12.29
N LEU A 401 -22.19 -9.76 -12.85
CA LEU A 401 -20.87 -9.97 -13.43
C LEU A 401 -20.96 -9.88 -14.95
N ALA A 402 -20.18 -9.00 -15.56
CA ALA A 402 -19.96 -8.97 -16.99
C ALA A 402 -18.84 -9.93 -17.37
N VAL A 403 -19.11 -10.88 -18.25
CA VAL A 403 -18.16 -11.91 -18.68
C VAL A 403 -17.98 -11.83 -20.19
N GLY A 404 -16.97 -11.09 -20.64
CA GLY A 404 -16.58 -10.98 -22.05
C GLY A 404 -17.76 -10.88 -23.01
N THR A 405 -17.90 -11.84 -23.91
CA THR A 405 -18.97 -11.91 -24.92
C THR A 405 -20.27 -12.55 -24.39
N GLN A 406 -20.28 -13.14 -23.20
CA GLN A 406 -21.47 -13.80 -22.65
C GLN A 406 -22.51 -12.82 -22.08
N GLY A 407 -22.10 -11.55 -21.85
CA GLY A 407 -22.97 -10.55 -21.27
C GLY A 407 -22.98 -10.55 -19.74
N LEU A 408 -24.12 -10.19 -19.15
CA LEU A 408 -24.30 -10.08 -17.70
C LEU A 408 -24.81 -11.38 -17.11
N VAL A 409 -24.17 -11.86 -16.06
CA VAL A 409 -24.56 -13.05 -15.30
C VAL A 409 -24.73 -12.70 -13.83
N GLU A 410 -25.50 -13.47 -13.10
CA GLU A 410 -25.64 -13.30 -11.65
C GLU A 410 -24.28 -13.47 -10.96
N PHE A 411 -24.07 -12.76 -9.87
CA PHE A 411 -22.83 -12.80 -9.11
C PHE A 411 -23.09 -13.04 -7.62
N GLY A 412 -22.36 -14.01 -7.05
CA GLY A 412 -22.39 -14.28 -5.61
C GLY A 412 -23.71 -14.88 -5.13
N THR A 413 -24.34 -15.72 -5.93
CA THR A 413 -25.58 -16.44 -5.55
C THR A 413 -25.28 -17.49 -4.48
N ALA A 414 -26.31 -18.05 -3.87
CA ALA A 414 -26.17 -19.09 -2.83
C ALA A 414 -25.41 -20.35 -3.32
N GLY A 415 -25.37 -20.61 -4.64
CA GLY A 415 -24.61 -21.68 -5.27
C GLY A 415 -23.10 -21.41 -5.40
N ASP A 416 -22.69 -20.14 -5.31
CA ASP A 416 -21.33 -19.71 -5.57
C ASP A 416 -20.41 -19.75 -4.33
N TYR A 417 -20.94 -20.05 -3.15
CA TYR A 417 -20.15 -20.17 -1.93
C TYR A 417 -20.58 -21.35 -1.06
N CYS A 418 -19.65 -21.84 -0.25
CA CYS A 418 -19.92 -22.89 0.72
C CYS A 418 -20.78 -22.34 1.87
N GLY A 419 -21.92 -22.96 2.16
CA GLY A 419 -22.80 -22.56 3.27
C GLY A 419 -22.15 -22.64 4.64
N GLU A 420 -21.18 -23.56 4.84
CA GLU A 420 -20.49 -23.75 6.11
C GLU A 420 -19.32 -22.76 6.30
N CYS A 421 -18.33 -22.76 5.37
CA CYS A 421 -17.11 -21.96 5.54
C CYS A 421 -17.08 -20.64 4.76
N GLY A 422 -18.06 -20.40 3.88
CA GLY A 422 -18.13 -19.17 3.10
C GLY A 422 -17.15 -19.09 1.92
N LEU A 423 -16.37 -20.15 1.63
CA LEU A 423 -15.44 -20.17 0.51
C LEU A 423 -16.17 -19.90 -0.81
N PHE A 424 -15.76 -18.84 -1.51
CA PHE A 424 -16.38 -18.40 -2.76
C PHE A 424 -15.73 -19.03 -3.98
N GLN A 425 -16.55 -19.52 -4.91
CA GLN A 425 -16.13 -20.15 -6.14
C GLN A 425 -17.22 -20.05 -7.20
N GLN A 426 -17.13 -19.07 -8.07
CA GLN A 426 -18.09 -18.91 -9.17
C GLN A 426 -17.47 -19.36 -10.50
N ARG A 427 -18.13 -20.29 -11.17
CA ARG A 427 -17.70 -20.81 -12.49
C ARG A 427 -18.00 -19.80 -13.58
N ILE A 428 -17.02 -19.59 -14.46
CA ILE A 428 -17.24 -18.83 -15.69
C ILE A 428 -16.60 -19.54 -16.88
N ARG A 429 -17.14 -19.28 -18.05
CA ARG A 429 -16.60 -19.68 -19.34
C ARG A 429 -16.19 -18.41 -20.10
N LEU A 430 -15.01 -18.42 -20.69
CA LEU A 430 -14.52 -17.32 -21.53
C LEU A 430 -14.37 -17.86 -22.96
N GLU A 431 -14.71 -17.02 -23.93
CA GLU A 431 -14.55 -17.33 -25.35
C GLU A 431 -13.75 -16.22 -26.02
N THR A 432 -12.76 -16.61 -26.83
CA THR A 432 -11.93 -15.67 -27.58
C THR A 432 -11.47 -16.29 -28.91
N LYS A 433 -11.29 -15.44 -29.93
CA LYS A 433 -10.76 -15.87 -31.23
C LYS A 433 -9.27 -16.21 -31.18
N THR A 434 -8.51 -15.54 -30.33
CA THR A 434 -7.07 -15.76 -30.15
C THR A 434 -6.72 -15.78 -28.68
N LEU A 435 -5.67 -16.49 -28.29
CA LEU A 435 -5.20 -16.51 -26.91
C LEU A 435 -4.58 -15.17 -26.46
N LEU A 436 -4.16 -14.34 -27.42
CA LEU A 436 -3.53 -13.04 -27.20
C LEU A 436 -4.53 -11.90 -26.97
N THR A 437 -5.77 -12.02 -27.48
CA THR A 437 -6.80 -11.00 -27.31
C THR A 437 -7.16 -10.86 -25.83
N PRO A 438 -7.09 -9.66 -25.25
CA PRO A 438 -7.54 -9.43 -23.88
C PRO A 438 -9.01 -9.79 -23.71
N VAL A 439 -9.31 -10.60 -22.73
CA VAL A 439 -10.67 -10.87 -22.26
C VAL A 439 -10.96 -10.01 -21.04
N ASP A 440 -12.23 -9.74 -20.80
CA ASP A 440 -12.68 -8.83 -19.78
C ASP A 440 -13.70 -9.49 -18.86
N VAL A 441 -13.49 -9.32 -17.54
CA VAL A 441 -14.46 -9.73 -16.52
C VAL A 441 -14.53 -8.60 -15.48
N ALA A 442 -15.73 -8.08 -15.26
CA ALA A 442 -15.96 -6.94 -14.41
C ALA A 442 -17.25 -7.07 -13.59
N LEU A 443 -17.24 -6.54 -12.37
CA LEU A 443 -18.45 -6.31 -11.60
C LEU A 443 -19.16 -5.06 -12.11
N HIS A 444 -20.41 -5.22 -12.49
CA HIS A 444 -21.38 -4.15 -12.71
C HIS A 444 -22.19 -3.98 -11.43
N TYR A 445 -21.95 -2.89 -10.73
CA TYR A 445 -22.68 -2.56 -9.52
C TYR A 445 -24.03 -1.92 -9.84
N ASP A 446 -24.03 -1.04 -10.85
CA ASP A 446 -25.20 -0.39 -11.44
C ASP A 446 -24.91 -0.03 -12.92
N THR A 447 -25.79 0.74 -13.55
CA THR A 447 -25.65 1.16 -14.96
C THR A 447 -24.42 2.02 -15.25
N HIS A 448 -23.84 2.67 -14.23
CA HIS A 448 -22.72 3.61 -14.38
C HIS A 448 -21.44 3.11 -13.71
N THR A 449 -21.55 2.20 -12.75
CA THR A 449 -20.45 1.75 -11.91
C THR A 449 -19.98 0.35 -12.31
N ARG A 450 -18.87 0.29 -13.03
CA ARG A 450 -18.21 -0.94 -13.46
C ARG A 450 -16.77 -0.98 -12.99
N ARG A 451 -16.33 -2.13 -12.43
CA ARG A 451 -14.93 -2.35 -12.00
C ARG A 451 -14.45 -3.72 -12.44
N HIS A 452 -13.26 -3.76 -13.04
CA HIS A 452 -12.64 -5.04 -13.41
C HIS A 452 -12.28 -5.83 -12.16
N LEU A 453 -12.44 -7.15 -12.24
CA LEU A 453 -11.88 -8.04 -11.23
C LEU A 453 -10.35 -8.02 -11.30
N SER A 454 -9.71 -8.41 -10.22
CA SER A 454 -8.26 -8.55 -10.19
C SER A 454 -7.79 -9.46 -11.34
N SER A 455 -6.77 -9.01 -12.06
CA SER A 455 -6.19 -9.66 -13.24
C SER A 455 -6.90 -9.41 -14.58
N PHE A 456 -7.97 -8.63 -14.61
CA PHE A 456 -8.62 -8.20 -15.85
C PHE A 456 -8.44 -6.70 -16.13
N PRO A 457 -8.44 -6.31 -17.44
CA PRO A 457 -8.41 -7.16 -18.62
C PRO A 457 -7.02 -7.79 -18.86
N ASN A 458 -6.97 -9.05 -19.31
CA ASN A 458 -5.74 -9.73 -19.71
C ASN A 458 -6.00 -10.79 -20.78
N SER A 459 -4.95 -11.24 -21.47
CA SER A 459 -5.05 -12.32 -22.46
C SER A 459 -5.15 -13.71 -21.78
N ILE A 460 -5.75 -14.66 -22.46
CA ILE A 460 -5.79 -16.04 -21.97
C ILE A 460 -4.38 -16.63 -21.89
N GLU A 461 -3.50 -16.27 -22.83
CA GLU A 461 -2.09 -16.69 -22.79
C GLU A 461 -1.39 -16.24 -21.52
N TRP A 462 -1.67 -15.01 -21.03
CA TRP A 462 -1.14 -14.53 -19.77
C TRP A 462 -1.56 -15.40 -18.58
N PHE A 463 -2.84 -15.82 -18.52
CA PHE A 463 -3.31 -16.72 -17.46
C PHE A 463 -2.66 -18.10 -17.56
N VAL A 464 -2.53 -18.63 -18.79
CA VAL A 464 -1.86 -19.94 -19.05
C VAL A 464 -0.40 -19.88 -18.60
N ALA A 465 0.36 -18.86 -19.01
CA ALA A 465 1.76 -18.73 -18.67
C ALA A 465 1.97 -18.68 -17.15
N ARG A 466 1.12 -17.96 -16.44
CA ARG A 466 1.21 -17.83 -14.98
C ARG A 466 0.88 -19.11 -14.24
N GLN A 467 -0.19 -19.80 -14.64
CA GLN A 467 -0.59 -21.04 -13.97
C GLN A 467 0.33 -22.22 -14.35
N SER A 468 0.91 -22.23 -15.55
CA SER A 468 1.92 -23.21 -15.94
C SER A 468 3.24 -23.04 -15.17
N ALA A 469 3.64 -21.80 -14.87
CA ALA A 469 4.83 -21.51 -14.06
C ALA A 469 4.70 -21.96 -12.59
N SER A 470 3.47 -22.10 -12.08
CA SER A 470 3.20 -22.61 -10.73
C SER A 470 3.00 -24.14 -10.65
N GLY A 471 3.16 -24.86 -11.78
CA GLY A 471 3.28 -26.31 -11.83
C GLY A 471 2.04 -27.10 -12.21
N GLU A 472 0.83 -26.60 -12.04
CA GLU A 472 -0.38 -27.35 -12.46
C GLU A 472 -1.60 -26.45 -12.62
N PHE A 473 -2.34 -26.65 -13.71
CA PHE A 473 -3.75 -26.27 -13.75
C PHE A 473 -4.47 -27.06 -12.67
N ARG A 474 -5.09 -26.38 -11.72
CA ARG A 474 -5.92 -27.06 -10.74
C ARG A 474 -7.03 -27.78 -11.50
N THR A 475 -7.11 -29.11 -11.35
CA THR A 475 -8.23 -29.82 -11.91
C THR A 475 -9.53 -29.36 -11.27
N TRP A 476 -10.59 -29.33 -12.05
CA TRP A 476 -11.93 -28.95 -11.61
C TRP A 476 -12.34 -29.57 -10.25
N GLU A 477 -11.95 -30.79 -10.01
CA GLU A 477 -12.22 -31.53 -8.76
C GLU A 477 -11.41 -30.99 -7.57
N SER A 478 -10.21 -30.47 -7.80
CA SER A 478 -9.35 -29.93 -6.73
C SER A 478 -9.76 -28.53 -6.30
N VAL A 479 -10.32 -27.72 -7.21
CA VAL A 479 -10.82 -26.36 -6.93
C VAL A 479 -12.14 -26.42 -6.18
N MET A 480 -12.98 -27.42 -6.44
CA MET A 480 -14.37 -27.50 -5.96
C MET A 480 -14.55 -28.08 -4.56
N ARG A 481 -13.48 -28.42 -3.83
CA ARG A 481 -13.61 -29.02 -2.50
C ARG A 481 -13.13 -28.08 -1.41
N CYS A 482 -14.09 -27.40 -0.77
CA CYS A 482 -13.79 -26.82 0.53
C CYS A 482 -13.47 -27.93 1.55
N ALA A 483 -12.68 -27.62 2.57
CA ALA A 483 -12.31 -28.58 3.62
C ALA A 483 -13.54 -29.18 4.33
N CYS A 484 -14.64 -28.43 4.43
CA CYS A 484 -15.90 -28.83 5.05
C CYS A 484 -16.52 -30.08 4.39
N LYS A 485 -16.50 -30.18 3.06
CA LYS A 485 -17.04 -31.36 2.34
C LYS A 485 -16.19 -32.61 2.51
N ARG A 486 -14.89 -32.48 2.87
CA ARG A 486 -14.03 -33.62 3.19
C ARG A 486 -14.31 -34.17 4.60
N THR A 487 -14.65 -33.32 5.54
CA THR A 487 -14.93 -33.72 6.93
C THR A 487 -16.30 -34.38 7.08
N SER A 488 -17.32 -33.97 6.30
CA SER A 488 -18.64 -34.64 6.35
C SER A 488 -18.65 -36.07 5.83
N ARG A 489 -17.76 -36.43 4.89
CA ARG A 489 -17.58 -37.83 4.47
C ARG A 489 -16.71 -38.66 5.42
N LYS A 490 -15.84 -38.02 6.25
CA LYS A 490 -14.99 -38.72 7.25
C LYS A 490 -15.62 -38.86 8.63
N ARG A 491 -16.73 -38.19 8.93
CA ARG A 491 -17.42 -38.31 10.23
C ARG A 491 -18.12 -39.66 10.47
N ARG A 492 -17.92 -40.64 9.59
CA ARG A 492 -18.38 -42.03 9.80
C ARG A 492 -17.31 -43.01 10.29
N VAL A 493 -16.06 -42.57 10.55
CA VAL A 493 -15.02 -43.41 11.15
C VAL A 493 -14.06 -42.56 12.00
N THR A 494 -14.09 -42.82 13.32
CA THR A 494 -13.09 -42.69 14.41
C THR A 494 -12.21 -41.47 14.54
N TRP A 495 -12.25 -40.96 15.77
CA TRP A 495 -11.33 -39.99 16.39
C TRP A 495 -9.89 -40.54 16.45
N THR A 496 -8.92 -39.82 15.91
CA THR A 496 -7.56 -39.70 16.44
C THR A 496 -6.94 -38.36 15.99
N SER A 497 -6.17 -37.80 16.90
CA SER A 497 -5.56 -36.47 17.00
C SER A 497 -4.66 -36.04 15.85
N SER A 498 -4.56 -34.71 15.73
CA SER A 498 -3.43 -33.89 15.23
C SER A 498 -3.10 -33.91 13.73
N SER A 499 -3.43 -32.84 13.05
CA SER A 499 -2.51 -32.11 12.14
C SER A 499 -3.19 -30.84 11.60
N ILE A 500 -2.61 -29.71 11.94
CA ILE A 500 -2.91 -28.38 11.40
C ILE A 500 -2.49 -28.36 9.93
N PRO A 501 -3.34 -27.99 8.97
CA PRO A 501 -2.92 -27.92 7.58
C PRO A 501 -2.00 -26.71 7.38
N LYS A 502 -0.79 -26.97 6.91
CA LYS A 502 0.16 -25.94 6.46
C LYS A 502 -0.46 -25.13 5.33
N ARG A 503 -0.62 -23.82 5.54
CA ARG A 503 -0.98 -22.84 4.49
C ARG A 503 0.02 -22.94 3.33
N ARG A 504 -0.48 -23.18 2.12
CA ARG A 504 0.34 -23.03 0.91
C ARG A 504 0.55 -21.55 0.63
N ARG A 505 1.80 -21.16 0.58
CA ARG A 505 2.24 -19.82 0.13
C ARG A 505 2.04 -19.74 -1.37
N CYS A 506 1.38 -18.67 -1.84
CA CYS A 506 1.52 -18.21 -3.20
C CYS A 506 2.89 -17.49 -3.30
N TYR A 507 3.75 -17.98 -4.16
CA TYR A 507 4.98 -17.31 -4.57
C TYR A 507 4.68 -16.18 -5.55
#